data_5fc3f12690083f14d45819e272dbcbc9
#
_entry.id   5fc3f12690083f14d45819e272dbcbc9
#
_cell.length_a   1.000
_cell.length_b   1.000
_cell.length_c   1.000
_cell.angle_alpha   90.00
_cell.angle_beta   90.00
_cell.angle_gamma   90.00
#
_symmetry.space_group_name_H-M   'P 1'
#
loop_
_entity.id
_entity.type
_entity.pdbx_description
1 polymer ?
#
loop_
_entity_poly.entity_id
_entity_poly.type
_entity_poly.pdbx_seq_one_letter_code
_entity_poly.pdbx_strand_id
1 'polypeptide(L)'
;MGYIRWFLSFLKKYRVRMIVGLILVFITALLVLINPQISGMIVDEVIEGQHYEKLGILLLIMIGVTLVRSLLRFTFLMCFESSSQGLVYDMREEAYRKLMKEDFNFFNKNRTGDLMSRQTGDMDAVRHMVSHVIYFSFENILVFLMALVMIFSVNVKMALCMLIVLPFTLAVTLSQRRHIKPAFDRVRDCFSSLNAFAQETIAGNRVVKAFAKEDYELEKFDRENDGYRDAQLNAASIWMKYIPMFEILSQCLTIILMIMGGFMVIDGEMTIGNMVTVNGYLWMLNSPLRQAGWIINDLQRFLTAIEKIYKVYTTEPDIKQPEHVVEKRKLKGSVTFEHVNYYTNDDTVLKDISFHVEPGQTVGIIGATGSGKSSLINLICRFYDVNQGRVLVDDIDVRNLNLQTLRGNIGIAMQDVFLFSDTIEGNIAYGNPDCTFEQVQAAAKIANADEFIREMPEGYDTIIGERGVGLSGGQKQRISLARAILKDPSIIILDDTTSAIDMETESMIQNELKKISDERTVFIIAHRISSIIHADQILVLDNGRLVERGTHEQLLAKKGYYSTVFHHQYGEFDRFKKVRAEKGRGEA
;
A
#
# COMPACT_ATOMS: atom_id res chain seq x y z
N MET A 1 0.52 -2.77 -23.02
CA MET A 1 -0.84 -3.12 -23.53
C MET A 1 -1.56 -4.15 -22.63
N GLY A 2 -0.88 -5.06 -21.91
CA GLY A 2 -1.50 -6.05 -21.03
C GLY A 2 -2.36 -5.45 -19.91
N TYR A 3 -1.89 -4.39 -19.24
CA TYR A 3 -2.59 -3.73 -18.14
C TYR A 3 -3.93 -3.09 -18.55
N ILE A 4 -4.05 -2.57 -19.79
CA ILE A 4 -5.32 -2.03 -20.29
C ILE A 4 -6.32 -3.16 -20.52
N ARG A 5 -5.89 -4.28 -21.13
CA ARG A 5 -6.75 -5.45 -21.33
C ARG A 5 -7.24 -6.02 -20.00
N TRP A 6 -6.35 -6.09 -19.02
CA TRP A 6 -6.68 -6.52 -17.67
C TRP A 6 -7.71 -5.59 -17.02
N PHE A 7 -7.50 -4.27 -17.06
CA PHE A 7 -8.47 -3.28 -16.58
C PHE A 7 -9.85 -3.44 -17.25
N LEU A 8 -9.87 -3.60 -18.58
CA LEU A 8 -11.11 -3.78 -19.32
C LEU A 8 -11.86 -5.07 -18.93
N SER A 9 -11.17 -6.09 -18.43
CA SER A 9 -11.82 -7.31 -17.93
C SER A 9 -12.69 -7.05 -16.70
N PHE A 10 -12.24 -6.20 -15.78
CA PHE A 10 -13.05 -5.76 -14.65
C PHE A 10 -14.19 -4.83 -15.08
N LEU A 11 -13.91 -3.92 -16.00
CA LEU A 11 -14.91 -2.99 -16.50
C LEU A 11 -16.08 -3.69 -17.19
N LYS A 12 -15.84 -4.85 -17.78
CA LYS A 12 -16.86 -5.66 -18.49
C LYS A 12 -18.05 -6.01 -17.59
N LYS A 13 -17.85 -6.19 -16.27
CA LYS A 13 -18.91 -6.47 -15.29
C LYS A 13 -19.90 -5.30 -15.19
N TYR A 14 -19.43 -4.07 -15.37
CA TYR A 14 -20.20 -2.83 -15.19
C TYR A 14 -20.66 -2.21 -16.52
N ARG A 15 -20.39 -2.84 -17.65
CA ARG A 15 -20.61 -2.32 -19.02
C ARG A 15 -22.03 -1.79 -19.25
N VAL A 16 -23.05 -2.48 -18.76
CA VAL A 16 -24.46 -2.10 -19.00
C VAL A 16 -24.75 -0.75 -18.33
N ARG A 17 -24.37 -0.58 -17.06
CA ARG A 17 -24.57 0.69 -16.34
C ARG A 17 -23.81 1.83 -17.01
N MET A 18 -22.58 1.58 -17.47
CA MET A 18 -21.77 2.61 -18.15
C MET A 18 -22.35 2.97 -19.50
N ILE A 19 -22.86 2.02 -20.29
CA ILE A 19 -23.53 2.30 -21.58
C ILE A 19 -24.79 3.12 -21.34
N VAL A 20 -25.62 2.75 -20.35
CA VAL A 20 -26.80 3.55 -19.97
C VAL A 20 -26.37 4.96 -19.56
N GLY A 21 -25.30 5.08 -18.73
CA GLY A 21 -24.74 6.38 -18.35
C GLY A 21 -24.33 7.21 -19.58
N LEU A 22 -23.61 6.63 -20.55
CA LEU A 22 -23.19 7.33 -21.78
C LEU A 22 -24.38 7.78 -22.65
N ILE A 23 -25.44 6.95 -22.74
CA ILE A 23 -26.66 7.32 -23.44
C ILE A 23 -27.33 8.52 -22.76
N LEU A 24 -27.41 8.52 -21.42
CA LEU A 24 -27.94 9.63 -20.66
C LEU A 24 -27.08 10.91 -20.81
N VAL A 25 -25.74 10.78 -20.85
CA VAL A 25 -24.83 11.89 -21.16
C VAL A 25 -25.13 12.47 -22.54
N PHE A 26 -25.33 11.61 -23.55
CA PHE A 26 -25.72 12.04 -24.91
C PHE A 26 -27.03 12.84 -24.90
N ILE A 27 -28.07 12.33 -24.22
CA ILE A 27 -29.37 13.02 -24.12
C ILE A 27 -29.23 14.36 -23.37
N THR A 28 -28.46 14.40 -22.28
CA THR A 28 -28.23 15.66 -21.53
C THR A 28 -27.43 16.68 -22.34
N ALA A 29 -26.49 16.24 -23.20
CA ALA A 29 -25.75 17.09 -24.12
C ALA A 29 -26.69 17.69 -25.21
N LEU A 30 -27.68 16.93 -25.69
CA LEU A 30 -28.71 17.46 -26.60
C LEU A 30 -29.58 18.51 -25.90
N LEU A 31 -30.04 18.23 -24.68
CA LEU A 31 -30.89 19.14 -23.93
C LEU A 31 -30.22 20.48 -23.59
N VAL A 32 -28.90 20.51 -23.49
CA VAL A 32 -28.15 21.75 -23.20
C VAL A 32 -28.27 22.77 -24.33
N LEU A 33 -28.51 22.31 -25.57
CA LEU A 33 -28.64 23.17 -26.77
C LEU A 33 -30.00 23.87 -26.87
N ILE A 34 -31.02 23.37 -26.15
CA ILE A 34 -32.40 23.87 -26.27
C ILE A 34 -32.53 25.26 -25.64
N ASN A 35 -31.96 25.48 -24.46
CA ASN A 35 -32.11 26.76 -23.76
C ASN A 35 -31.60 27.98 -24.54
N PRO A 36 -30.44 27.97 -25.22
CA PRO A 36 -30.04 29.05 -26.10
C PRO A 36 -31.03 29.29 -27.25
N GLN A 37 -31.60 28.22 -27.84
CA GLN A 37 -32.60 28.36 -28.90
C GLN A 37 -33.88 29.06 -28.41
N ILE A 38 -34.40 28.59 -27.27
CA ILE A 38 -35.58 29.22 -26.67
C ILE A 38 -35.30 30.70 -26.35
N SER A 39 -34.08 31.02 -25.85
CA SER A 39 -33.69 32.42 -25.61
C SER A 39 -33.76 33.28 -26.89
N GLY A 40 -33.30 32.73 -28.03
CA GLY A 40 -33.39 33.36 -29.33
C GLY A 40 -34.86 33.52 -29.77
N MET A 41 -35.69 32.47 -29.61
CA MET A 41 -37.12 32.52 -29.92
C MET A 41 -37.85 33.57 -29.09
N ILE A 42 -37.51 33.74 -27.82
CA ILE A 42 -38.10 34.79 -26.96
C ILE A 42 -37.78 36.18 -27.56
N VAL A 43 -36.58 36.40 -28.08
CA VAL A 43 -36.24 37.70 -28.69
C VAL A 43 -37.03 37.91 -29.99
N ASP A 44 -37.00 36.93 -30.91
CA ASP A 44 -37.64 37.09 -32.22
C ASP A 44 -39.14 37.12 -32.17
N GLU A 45 -39.77 36.16 -31.44
CA GLU A 45 -41.23 36.03 -31.47
C GLU A 45 -41.93 36.88 -30.39
N VAL A 46 -41.35 36.97 -29.15
CA VAL A 46 -42.04 37.66 -28.04
C VAL A 46 -41.72 39.16 -28.05
N ILE A 47 -40.44 39.54 -28.26
CA ILE A 47 -40.00 40.92 -28.18
C ILE A 47 -40.24 41.63 -29.52
N GLU A 48 -39.70 41.13 -30.63
CA GLU A 48 -39.85 41.72 -31.95
C GLU A 48 -41.24 41.48 -32.53
N GLY A 49 -41.71 40.23 -32.44
CA GLY A 49 -43.03 39.83 -32.94
C GLY A 49 -44.21 40.27 -32.08
N GLN A 50 -43.97 40.84 -30.87
CA GLN A 50 -44.96 41.29 -29.89
C GLN A 50 -45.99 40.24 -29.44
N HIS A 51 -45.62 38.92 -29.56
CA HIS A 51 -46.47 37.80 -29.13
C HIS A 51 -46.23 37.47 -27.64
N TYR A 52 -46.61 38.38 -26.72
CA TYR A 52 -46.36 38.26 -25.27
C TYR A 52 -47.02 37.03 -24.63
N GLU A 53 -48.13 36.52 -25.22
CA GLU A 53 -48.80 35.29 -24.76
C GLU A 53 -47.89 34.05 -24.81
N LYS A 54 -46.89 34.01 -25.67
CA LYS A 54 -45.95 32.88 -25.78
C LYS A 54 -44.91 32.87 -24.69
N LEU A 55 -44.64 33.98 -24.02
CA LEU A 55 -43.56 34.11 -23.03
C LEU A 55 -43.73 33.06 -21.90
N GLY A 56 -44.90 32.94 -21.35
CA GLY A 56 -45.17 32.00 -20.26
C GLY A 56 -44.89 30.53 -20.64
N ILE A 57 -45.27 30.15 -21.85
CA ILE A 57 -45.06 28.79 -22.36
C ILE A 57 -43.56 28.54 -22.61
N LEU A 58 -42.83 29.49 -23.22
CA LEU A 58 -41.39 29.35 -23.49
C LEU A 58 -40.57 29.25 -22.19
N LEU A 59 -40.92 30.05 -21.18
CA LEU A 59 -40.29 29.96 -19.86
C LEU A 59 -40.58 28.64 -19.15
N LEU A 60 -41.83 28.13 -19.23
CA LEU A 60 -42.19 26.82 -18.67
C LEU A 60 -41.37 25.69 -19.38
N ILE A 61 -41.21 25.76 -20.69
CA ILE A 61 -40.39 24.80 -21.44
C ILE A 61 -38.94 24.86 -20.97
N MET A 62 -38.33 26.06 -20.81
CA MET A 62 -36.96 26.23 -20.31
C MET A 62 -36.77 25.60 -18.92
N ILE A 63 -37.74 25.85 -18.01
CA ILE A 63 -37.75 25.29 -16.66
C ILE A 63 -37.86 23.76 -16.75
N GLY A 64 -38.79 23.23 -17.55
CA GLY A 64 -39.01 21.82 -17.76
C GLY A 64 -37.78 21.11 -18.30
N VAL A 65 -37.16 21.66 -19.35
CA VAL A 65 -35.90 21.14 -19.92
C VAL A 65 -34.80 21.13 -18.89
N THR A 66 -34.66 22.19 -18.11
CA THR A 66 -33.62 22.29 -17.07
C THR A 66 -33.81 21.25 -15.96
N LEU A 67 -35.05 21.06 -15.51
CA LEU A 67 -35.41 20.05 -14.49
C LEU A 67 -35.15 18.63 -15.01
N VAL A 68 -35.63 18.30 -16.20
CA VAL A 68 -35.37 16.99 -16.83
C VAL A 68 -33.88 16.73 -17.01
N ARG A 69 -33.15 17.72 -17.53
CA ARG A 69 -31.69 17.65 -17.65
C ARG A 69 -31.01 17.39 -16.33
N SER A 70 -31.40 18.09 -15.27
CA SER A 70 -30.84 17.93 -13.93
C SER A 70 -31.09 16.54 -13.37
N LEU A 71 -32.29 16.00 -13.56
CA LEU A 71 -32.65 14.64 -13.15
C LEU A 71 -31.83 13.58 -13.92
N LEU A 72 -31.73 13.72 -15.23
CA LEU A 72 -30.92 12.82 -16.07
C LEU A 72 -29.44 12.90 -15.71
N ARG A 73 -28.94 14.11 -15.39
CA ARG A 73 -27.57 14.32 -14.93
C ARG A 73 -27.30 13.59 -13.63
N PHE A 74 -28.19 13.73 -12.66
CA PHE A 74 -28.09 12.99 -11.40
C PHE A 74 -28.03 11.47 -11.65
N THR A 75 -28.90 10.97 -12.53
CA THR A 75 -28.98 9.53 -12.84
C THR A 75 -27.70 9.03 -13.49
N PHE A 76 -27.13 9.71 -14.49
CA PHE A 76 -25.90 9.25 -15.11
C PHE A 76 -24.69 9.35 -14.16
N LEU A 77 -24.62 10.40 -13.34
CA LEU A 77 -23.56 10.50 -12.32
C LEU A 77 -23.60 9.32 -11.37
N MET A 78 -24.81 8.92 -10.91
CA MET A 78 -25.00 7.73 -10.07
C MET A 78 -24.57 6.42 -10.79
N CYS A 79 -24.84 6.32 -12.09
CA CYS A 79 -24.40 5.16 -12.90
C CYS A 79 -22.87 5.05 -12.94
N PHE A 80 -22.16 6.15 -13.19
CA PHE A 80 -20.70 6.17 -13.22
C PHE A 80 -20.09 5.98 -11.84
N GLU A 81 -20.59 6.68 -10.82
CA GLU A 81 -20.08 6.56 -9.45
C GLU A 81 -20.27 5.14 -8.90
N SER A 82 -21.49 4.57 -9.01
CA SER A 82 -21.73 3.20 -8.58
C SER A 82 -20.87 2.16 -9.32
N SER A 83 -20.62 2.38 -10.63
CA SER A 83 -19.75 1.50 -11.42
C SER A 83 -18.30 1.62 -10.99
N SER A 84 -17.81 2.84 -10.71
CA SER A 84 -16.44 3.08 -10.28
C SER A 84 -16.15 2.49 -8.90
N GLN A 85 -17.07 2.66 -7.95
CA GLN A 85 -16.94 2.10 -6.61
C GLN A 85 -16.94 0.57 -6.62
N GLY A 86 -17.86 -0.04 -7.40
CA GLY A 86 -17.91 -1.48 -7.54
C GLY A 86 -16.64 -2.05 -8.21
N LEU A 87 -16.13 -1.38 -9.25
CA LEU A 87 -14.91 -1.79 -9.94
C LEU A 87 -13.70 -1.73 -9.00
N VAL A 88 -13.54 -0.64 -8.25
CA VAL A 88 -12.42 -0.49 -7.29
C VAL A 88 -12.55 -1.49 -6.15
N TYR A 89 -13.76 -1.78 -5.69
CA TYR A 89 -13.97 -2.84 -4.71
C TYR A 89 -13.44 -4.18 -5.21
N ASP A 90 -13.88 -4.62 -6.41
CA ASP A 90 -13.42 -5.89 -7.01
C ASP A 90 -11.89 -5.91 -7.20
N MET A 91 -11.32 -4.82 -7.73
CA MET A 91 -9.87 -4.72 -7.95
C MET A 91 -9.07 -4.73 -6.65
N ARG A 92 -9.56 -4.04 -5.60
CA ARG A 92 -8.89 -3.98 -4.30
C ARG A 92 -8.92 -5.33 -3.61
N GLU A 93 -10.06 -6.02 -3.65
CA GLU A 93 -10.19 -7.36 -3.10
C GLU A 93 -9.21 -8.34 -3.78
N GLU A 94 -9.16 -8.33 -5.11
CA GLU A 94 -8.28 -9.24 -5.85
C GLU A 94 -6.80 -8.89 -5.65
N ALA A 95 -6.44 -7.61 -5.62
CA ALA A 95 -5.08 -7.16 -5.32
C ALA A 95 -4.66 -7.55 -3.90
N TYR A 96 -5.54 -7.42 -2.90
CA TYR A 96 -5.26 -7.85 -1.53
C TYR A 96 -5.11 -9.36 -1.42
N ARG A 97 -6.00 -10.14 -2.05
CA ARG A 97 -5.87 -11.61 -2.12
C ARG A 97 -4.54 -12.04 -2.76
N LYS A 98 -4.08 -11.30 -3.76
CA LYS A 98 -2.79 -11.56 -4.39
C LYS A 98 -1.63 -11.26 -3.45
N LEU A 99 -1.64 -10.11 -2.76
CA LEU A 99 -0.64 -9.77 -1.76
C LEU A 99 -0.52 -10.82 -0.65
N MET A 100 -1.64 -11.39 -0.19
CA MET A 100 -1.60 -12.44 0.83
C MET A 100 -1.01 -13.77 0.36
N LYS A 101 -0.83 -13.95 -0.94
CA LYS A 101 -0.19 -15.13 -1.55
C LYS A 101 1.27 -14.92 -1.90
N GLU A 102 1.76 -13.69 -1.83
CA GLU A 102 3.16 -13.37 -2.13
C GLU A 102 4.10 -13.88 -1.02
N ASP A 103 5.34 -14.12 -1.40
CA ASP A 103 6.40 -14.62 -0.51
C ASP A 103 7.22 -13.49 0.13
N PHE A 104 8.15 -13.85 0.99
CA PHE A 104 9.03 -12.88 1.67
C PHE A 104 9.93 -12.11 0.70
N ASN A 105 10.36 -12.72 -0.42
CA ASN A 105 11.18 -12.05 -1.42
C ASN A 105 10.44 -10.86 -2.03
N PHE A 106 9.13 -11.01 -2.27
CA PHE A 106 8.29 -9.92 -2.76
C PHE A 106 8.25 -8.75 -1.75
N PHE A 107 8.01 -9.04 -0.46
CA PHE A 107 7.95 -8.00 0.58
C PHE A 107 9.31 -7.35 0.87
N ASN A 108 10.41 -8.10 0.76
CA ASN A 108 11.76 -7.55 0.89
C ASN A 108 12.11 -6.57 -0.26
N LYS A 109 11.60 -6.82 -1.47
CA LYS A 109 11.82 -5.97 -2.65
C LYS A 109 10.88 -4.78 -2.72
N ASN A 110 9.71 -4.82 -2.06
CA ASN A 110 8.68 -3.80 -2.12
C ASN A 110 8.43 -3.19 -0.74
N ARG A 111 8.57 -1.87 -0.62
CA ARG A 111 8.28 -1.19 0.64
C ARG A 111 6.78 -1.24 0.97
N THR A 112 6.44 -1.46 2.22
CA THR A 112 5.04 -1.52 2.69
C THR A 112 4.26 -0.25 2.32
N GLY A 113 4.87 0.93 2.44
CA GLY A 113 4.25 2.20 2.05
C GLY A 113 3.89 2.28 0.57
N ASP A 114 4.73 1.71 -0.32
CA ASP A 114 4.45 1.67 -1.75
C ASP A 114 3.27 0.73 -2.05
N LEU A 115 3.20 -0.42 -1.37
CA LEU A 115 2.07 -1.36 -1.49
C LEU A 115 0.76 -0.75 -0.99
N MET A 116 0.80 -0.03 0.13
CA MET A 116 -0.34 0.72 0.65
C MET A 116 -0.79 1.83 -0.31
N SER A 117 0.15 2.57 -0.90
CA SER A 117 -0.16 3.59 -1.92
C SER A 117 -0.89 2.99 -3.13
N ARG A 118 -0.54 1.76 -3.55
CA ARG A 118 -1.24 1.05 -4.63
C ARG A 118 -2.68 0.70 -4.26
N GLN A 119 -2.93 0.32 -3.00
CA GLN A 119 -4.28 0.00 -2.50
C GLN A 119 -5.17 1.25 -2.25
N THR A 120 -4.56 2.42 -2.11
CA THR A 120 -5.25 3.68 -1.81
C THR A 120 -5.20 4.66 -2.97
N GLY A 121 -4.12 5.41 -3.12
CA GLY A 121 -3.98 6.52 -4.08
C GLY A 121 -4.02 6.08 -5.55
N ASP A 122 -3.39 4.96 -5.91
CA ASP A 122 -3.42 4.45 -7.28
C ASP A 122 -4.82 3.89 -7.62
N MET A 123 -5.50 3.23 -6.67
CA MET A 123 -6.90 2.79 -6.84
C MET A 123 -7.86 3.98 -6.95
N ASP A 124 -7.61 5.09 -6.24
CA ASP A 124 -8.40 6.31 -6.37
C ASP A 124 -8.24 6.97 -7.76
N ALA A 125 -7.04 6.93 -8.34
CA ALA A 125 -6.83 7.37 -9.72
C ALA A 125 -7.64 6.54 -10.73
N VAL A 126 -7.76 5.22 -10.51
CA VAL A 126 -8.62 4.34 -11.33
C VAL A 126 -10.09 4.68 -11.12
N ARG A 127 -10.52 4.89 -9.87
CA ARG A 127 -11.88 5.33 -9.53
C ARG A 127 -12.23 6.63 -10.26
N HIS A 128 -11.37 7.64 -10.17
CA HIS A 128 -11.56 8.95 -10.79
C HIS A 128 -11.68 8.86 -12.31
N MET A 129 -10.88 8.01 -12.95
CA MET A 129 -10.98 7.74 -14.39
C MET A 129 -12.39 7.28 -14.78
N VAL A 130 -12.95 6.32 -14.05
CA VAL A 130 -14.26 5.72 -14.37
C VAL A 130 -15.41 6.63 -13.92
N SER A 131 -15.32 7.23 -12.72
CA SER A 131 -16.39 8.06 -12.17
C SER A 131 -16.51 9.42 -12.85
N HIS A 132 -15.41 9.98 -13.37
CA HIS A 132 -15.38 11.37 -13.87
C HIS A 132 -14.84 11.49 -15.29
N VAL A 133 -13.60 11.05 -15.53
CA VAL A 133 -12.88 11.37 -16.77
C VAL A 133 -13.57 10.83 -18.02
N ILE A 134 -14.13 9.60 -17.94
CA ILE A 134 -14.78 8.95 -19.10
C ILE A 134 -16.00 9.76 -19.55
N TYR A 135 -16.99 10.01 -18.66
CA TYR A 135 -18.19 10.72 -19.07
C TYR A 135 -17.88 12.19 -19.38
N PHE A 136 -17.01 12.81 -18.61
CA PHE A 136 -16.66 14.22 -18.77
C PHE A 136 -15.97 14.48 -20.12
N SER A 137 -15.06 13.61 -20.54
CA SER A 137 -14.44 13.69 -21.86
C SER A 137 -15.48 13.51 -22.97
N PHE A 138 -16.37 12.54 -22.80
CA PHE A 138 -17.42 12.26 -23.77
C PHE A 138 -18.43 13.43 -23.87
N GLU A 139 -18.89 13.97 -22.72
CA GLU A 139 -19.77 15.14 -22.66
C GLU A 139 -19.13 16.36 -23.34
N ASN A 140 -17.88 16.69 -23.02
CA ASN A 140 -17.18 17.85 -23.60
C ASN A 140 -17.02 17.73 -25.13
N ILE A 141 -16.65 16.55 -25.62
CA ILE A 141 -16.53 16.32 -27.08
C ILE A 141 -17.90 16.46 -27.76
N LEU A 142 -18.96 15.90 -27.19
CA LEU A 142 -20.30 15.99 -27.75
C LEU A 142 -20.81 17.42 -27.76
N VAL A 143 -20.72 18.12 -26.62
CA VAL A 143 -21.18 19.52 -26.49
C VAL A 143 -20.45 20.42 -27.48
N PHE A 144 -19.14 20.24 -27.65
CA PHE A 144 -18.35 21.01 -28.63
C PHE A 144 -18.82 20.75 -30.07
N LEU A 145 -18.95 19.47 -30.46
CA LEU A 145 -19.38 19.09 -31.82
C LEU A 145 -20.81 19.55 -32.11
N MET A 146 -21.71 19.38 -31.15
CA MET A 146 -23.11 19.78 -31.29
C MET A 146 -23.23 21.31 -31.36
N ALA A 147 -22.55 22.06 -30.51
CA ALA A 147 -22.53 23.52 -30.57
C ALA A 147 -22.02 24.02 -31.92
N LEU A 148 -20.96 23.39 -32.45
CA LEU A 148 -20.43 23.71 -33.76
C LEU A 148 -21.49 23.49 -34.86
N VAL A 149 -22.13 22.31 -34.89
CA VAL A 149 -23.20 21.99 -35.84
C VAL A 149 -24.36 22.99 -35.74
N MET A 150 -24.78 23.35 -34.49
CA MET A 150 -25.86 24.30 -34.27
C MET A 150 -25.50 25.71 -34.80
N ILE A 151 -24.28 26.19 -34.57
CA ILE A 151 -23.85 27.50 -35.11
C ILE A 151 -23.81 27.47 -36.63
N PHE A 152 -23.34 26.35 -37.25
CA PHE A 152 -23.40 26.18 -38.71
C PHE A 152 -24.83 26.17 -39.26
N SER A 153 -25.77 25.59 -38.52
CA SER A 153 -27.19 25.56 -38.93
C SER A 153 -27.86 26.90 -38.83
N VAL A 154 -27.42 27.80 -37.94
CA VAL A 154 -27.91 29.18 -37.82
C VAL A 154 -27.37 30.04 -38.96
N ASN A 155 -26.05 30.10 -39.14
CA ASN A 155 -25.43 30.84 -40.22
C ASN A 155 -24.00 30.36 -40.52
N VAL A 156 -23.77 29.90 -41.78
CA VAL A 156 -22.48 29.32 -42.18
C VAL A 156 -21.36 30.37 -42.17
N LYS A 157 -21.63 31.61 -42.59
CA LYS A 157 -20.61 32.67 -42.60
C LYS A 157 -20.14 33.00 -41.19
N MET A 158 -21.09 33.09 -40.24
CA MET A 158 -20.81 33.30 -38.82
C MET A 158 -19.98 32.15 -38.22
N ALA A 159 -20.34 30.91 -38.51
CA ALA A 159 -19.60 29.74 -38.06
C ALA A 159 -18.14 29.75 -38.53
N LEU A 160 -17.92 30.08 -39.81
CA LEU A 160 -16.55 30.20 -40.38
C LEU A 160 -15.72 31.31 -39.73
N CYS A 161 -16.33 32.48 -39.45
CA CYS A 161 -15.64 33.57 -38.72
C CYS A 161 -15.23 33.12 -37.29
N MET A 162 -16.08 32.38 -36.59
CA MET A 162 -15.75 31.87 -35.26
C MET A 162 -14.67 30.76 -35.26
N LEU A 163 -14.66 29.92 -36.29
CA LEU A 163 -13.62 28.90 -36.46
C LEU A 163 -12.20 29.48 -36.53
N ILE A 164 -12.03 30.74 -36.96
CA ILE A 164 -10.72 31.43 -37.02
C ILE A 164 -10.09 31.52 -35.62
N VAL A 165 -10.89 31.68 -34.55
CA VAL A 165 -10.37 31.83 -33.17
C VAL A 165 -9.94 30.48 -32.55
N LEU A 166 -10.53 29.34 -32.96
CA LEU A 166 -10.25 28.04 -32.37
C LEU A 166 -8.78 27.59 -32.46
N PRO A 167 -8.08 27.73 -33.61
CA PRO A 167 -6.64 27.45 -33.71
C PRO A 167 -5.79 28.25 -32.74
N PHE A 168 -6.13 29.53 -32.50
CA PHE A 168 -5.42 30.37 -31.52
C PHE A 168 -5.67 29.91 -30.11
N THR A 169 -6.91 29.55 -29.77
CA THR A 169 -7.22 28.96 -28.44
C THR A 169 -6.46 27.65 -28.21
N LEU A 170 -6.39 26.80 -29.24
CA LEU A 170 -5.62 25.56 -29.17
C LEU A 170 -4.12 25.83 -28.99
N ALA A 171 -3.56 26.79 -29.74
CA ALA A 171 -2.16 27.18 -29.64
C ALA A 171 -1.81 27.70 -28.23
N VAL A 172 -2.68 28.54 -27.64
CA VAL A 172 -2.53 29.03 -26.25
C VAL A 172 -2.60 27.86 -25.25
N THR A 173 -3.54 26.92 -25.44
CA THR A 173 -3.66 25.74 -24.58
C THR A 173 -2.40 24.88 -24.63
N LEU A 174 -1.86 24.62 -25.82
CA LEU A 174 -0.63 23.84 -25.99
C LEU A 174 0.59 24.56 -25.40
N SER A 175 0.67 25.90 -25.61
CA SER A 175 1.72 26.74 -25.02
C SER A 175 1.65 26.73 -23.50
N GLN A 176 0.47 26.91 -22.91
CA GLN A 176 0.25 26.83 -21.47
C GLN A 176 0.77 25.48 -20.92
N ARG A 177 0.37 24.37 -21.52
CA ARG A 177 0.79 23.02 -21.11
C ARG A 177 2.31 22.88 -21.10
N ARG A 178 3.00 23.41 -22.12
CA ARG A 178 4.46 23.34 -22.24
C ARG A 178 5.19 24.06 -21.10
N HIS A 179 4.65 25.19 -20.64
CA HIS A 179 5.29 26.00 -19.60
C HIS A 179 4.86 25.60 -18.19
N ILE A 180 3.60 25.17 -18.01
CA ILE A 180 3.07 24.88 -16.69
C ILE A 180 3.53 23.54 -16.17
N LYS A 181 3.74 22.54 -17.04
CA LYS A 181 4.17 21.20 -16.64
C LYS A 181 5.48 21.21 -15.85
N PRO A 182 6.59 21.81 -16.34
CA PRO A 182 7.85 21.84 -15.58
C PRO A 182 7.74 22.65 -14.28
N ALA A 183 6.87 23.67 -14.22
CA ALA A 183 6.64 24.42 -12.99
C ALA A 183 5.94 23.56 -11.92
N PHE A 184 4.91 22.78 -12.29
CA PHE A 184 4.27 21.86 -11.37
C PHE A 184 5.16 20.67 -10.98
N ASP A 185 6.02 20.19 -11.89
CA ASP A 185 7.02 19.17 -11.57
C ASP A 185 7.96 19.69 -10.47
N ARG A 186 8.44 20.94 -10.57
CA ARG A 186 9.26 21.58 -9.55
C ARG A 186 8.51 21.77 -8.21
N VAL A 187 7.25 22.18 -8.25
CA VAL A 187 6.40 22.25 -7.04
C VAL A 187 6.35 20.90 -6.33
N ARG A 188 6.16 19.82 -7.09
CA ARG A 188 6.12 18.45 -6.57
C ARG A 188 7.44 18.04 -5.94
N ASP A 189 8.57 18.36 -6.59
CA ASP A 189 9.90 18.04 -6.08
C ASP A 189 10.17 18.79 -4.77
N CYS A 190 9.91 20.11 -4.71
CA CYS A 190 10.06 20.89 -3.48
C CYS A 190 9.14 20.38 -2.35
N PHE A 191 7.89 20.01 -2.68
CA PHE A 191 6.96 19.44 -1.72
C PHE A 191 7.43 18.08 -1.18
N SER A 192 8.00 17.25 -2.05
CA SER A 192 8.59 15.97 -1.65
C SER A 192 9.77 16.16 -0.71
N SER A 193 10.67 17.11 -0.99
CA SER A 193 11.80 17.45 -0.12
C SER A 193 11.33 17.95 1.24
N LEU A 194 10.39 18.90 1.25
CA LEU A 194 9.80 19.43 2.49
C LEU A 194 9.16 18.34 3.35
N ASN A 195 8.37 17.45 2.73
CA ASN A 195 7.75 16.34 3.45
C ASN A 195 8.77 15.33 3.98
N ALA A 196 9.80 14.99 3.19
CA ALA A 196 10.86 14.08 3.63
C ALA A 196 11.60 14.67 4.84
N PHE A 197 11.95 15.96 4.79
CA PHE A 197 12.58 16.67 5.89
C PHE A 197 11.69 16.69 7.15
N ALA A 198 10.42 17.05 7.00
CA ALA A 198 9.47 17.07 8.11
C ALA A 198 9.29 15.67 8.74
N GLN A 199 9.17 14.64 7.93
CA GLN A 199 9.07 13.26 8.40
C GLN A 199 10.31 12.81 9.16
N GLU A 200 11.51 13.14 8.66
CA GLU A 200 12.78 12.83 9.33
C GLU A 200 12.88 13.54 10.68
N THR A 201 12.61 14.85 10.73
CA THR A 201 12.67 15.66 11.96
C THR A 201 11.65 15.20 13.00
N ILE A 202 10.41 14.88 12.59
CA ILE A 202 9.37 14.36 13.48
C ILE A 202 9.78 12.98 14.03
N ALA A 203 10.27 12.08 13.19
CA ALA A 203 10.74 10.78 13.62
C ALA A 203 11.96 10.89 14.56
N GLY A 204 12.87 11.82 14.27
CA GLY A 204 14.06 12.12 15.06
C GLY A 204 13.84 13.09 16.23
N ASN A 205 12.59 13.47 16.56
CA ASN A 205 12.32 14.54 17.54
C ASN A 205 12.99 14.32 18.91
N ARG A 206 13.13 13.07 19.37
CA ARG A 206 13.85 12.75 20.60
C ARG A 206 15.33 13.18 20.54
N VAL A 207 15.96 13.02 19.37
CA VAL A 207 17.35 13.45 19.15
C VAL A 207 17.43 14.98 19.13
N VAL A 208 16.52 15.64 18.39
CA VAL A 208 16.46 17.10 18.36
C VAL A 208 16.33 17.68 19.77
N LYS A 209 15.41 17.13 20.58
CA LYS A 209 15.21 17.53 21.99
C LYS A 209 16.41 17.22 22.87
N ALA A 210 17.03 16.05 22.72
CA ALA A 210 18.19 15.65 23.50
C ALA A 210 19.41 16.57 23.28
N PHE A 211 19.54 17.13 22.07
CA PHE A 211 20.65 18.02 21.71
C PHE A 211 20.27 19.51 21.72
N ALA A 212 19.03 19.88 22.13
CA ALA A 212 18.50 21.25 22.13
C ALA A 212 18.76 21.97 20.78
N LYS A 213 18.37 21.32 19.65
CA LYS A 213 18.61 21.83 18.30
C LYS A 213 17.32 22.24 17.58
N GLU A 214 16.29 22.63 18.32
CA GLU A 214 15.00 23.04 17.78
C GLU A 214 15.14 24.19 16.79
N ASP A 215 15.83 25.26 17.18
CA ASP A 215 15.99 26.45 16.34
C ASP A 215 16.77 26.14 15.04
N TYR A 216 17.76 25.26 15.11
CA TYR A 216 18.52 24.81 13.95
C TYR A 216 17.64 24.01 12.95
N GLU A 217 16.78 23.13 13.46
CA GLU A 217 15.85 22.39 12.61
C GLU A 217 14.73 23.27 12.05
N LEU A 218 14.26 24.28 12.82
CA LEU A 218 13.32 25.29 12.34
C LEU A 218 13.91 26.11 11.17
N GLU A 219 15.16 26.57 11.29
CA GLU A 219 15.83 27.30 10.20
C GLU A 219 15.97 26.46 8.91
N LYS A 220 16.22 25.15 9.06
CA LYS A 220 16.24 24.24 7.89
C LYS A 220 14.86 24.08 7.29
N PHE A 221 13.83 23.90 8.14
CA PHE A 221 12.45 23.77 7.68
C PHE A 221 12.00 25.02 6.93
N ASP A 222 12.34 26.21 7.43
CA ASP A 222 11.99 27.48 6.80
C ASP A 222 12.62 27.59 5.41
N ARG A 223 13.87 27.14 5.21
CA ARG A 223 14.52 27.12 3.90
C ARG A 223 13.81 26.21 2.89
N GLU A 224 13.43 25.00 3.30
CA GLU A 224 12.68 24.08 2.45
C GLU A 224 11.27 24.60 2.15
N ASN A 225 10.62 25.21 3.15
CA ASN A 225 9.30 25.81 3.01
C ASN A 225 9.30 27.04 2.10
N ASP A 226 10.34 27.88 2.19
CA ASP A 226 10.57 29.00 1.28
C ASP A 226 10.77 28.51 -0.15
N GLY A 227 11.55 27.46 -0.36
CA GLY A 227 11.74 26.83 -1.66
C GLY A 227 10.42 26.32 -2.26
N TYR A 228 9.57 25.70 -1.44
CA TYR A 228 8.23 25.28 -1.86
C TYR A 228 7.31 26.46 -2.19
N ARG A 229 7.29 27.49 -1.33
CA ARG A 229 6.53 28.74 -1.57
C ARG A 229 6.94 29.37 -2.90
N ASP A 230 8.23 29.52 -3.16
CA ASP A 230 8.74 30.17 -4.36
C ASP A 230 8.41 29.36 -5.62
N ALA A 231 8.46 28.02 -5.54
CA ALA A 231 8.00 27.13 -6.61
C ALA A 231 6.50 27.31 -6.89
N GLN A 232 5.67 27.40 -5.84
CA GLN A 232 4.22 27.64 -5.95
C GLN A 232 3.92 29.01 -6.58
N LEU A 233 4.59 30.07 -6.13
CA LEU A 233 4.42 31.41 -6.67
C LEU A 233 4.82 31.46 -8.16
N ASN A 234 5.89 30.77 -8.54
CA ASN A 234 6.30 30.67 -9.94
C ASN A 234 5.24 29.92 -10.78
N ALA A 235 4.74 28.79 -10.32
CA ALA A 235 3.68 28.06 -11.02
C ALA A 235 2.40 28.90 -11.14
N ALA A 236 2.00 29.61 -10.07
CA ALA A 236 0.87 30.52 -10.07
C ALA A 236 1.09 31.68 -11.05
N SER A 237 2.29 32.26 -11.10
CA SER A 237 2.59 33.36 -12.03
C SER A 237 2.48 32.93 -13.49
N ILE A 238 2.94 31.73 -13.82
CA ILE A 238 2.76 31.16 -15.16
C ILE A 238 1.27 30.95 -15.44
N TRP A 239 0.51 30.37 -14.51
CA TRP A 239 -0.93 30.17 -14.69
C TRP A 239 -1.67 31.48 -14.91
N MET A 240 -1.38 32.50 -14.09
CA MET A 240 -2.02 33.82 -14.18
C MET A 240 -1.74 34.54 -15.51
N LYS A 241 -0.62 34.31 -16.19
CA LYS A 241 -0.35 34.87 -17.52
C LYS A 241 -1.29 34.34 -18.60
N TYR A 242 -1.73 33.08 -18.49
CA TYR A 242 -2.59 32.45 -19.49
C TYR A 242 -4.07 32.73 -19.30
N ILE A 243 -4.54 33.04 -18.08
CA ILE A 243 -5.94 33.37 -17.82
C ILE A 243 -6.43 34.53 -18.69
N PRO A 244 -5.76 35.72 -18.71
CA PRO A 244 -6.20 36.82 -19.56
C PRO A 244 -6.15 36.48 -21.05
N MET A 245 -5.21 35.66 -21.50
CA MET A 245 -5.14 35.23 -22.90
C MET A 245 -6.38 34.42 -23.31
N PHE A 246 -6.85 33.49 -22.45
CA PHE A 246 -8.09 32.77 -22.68
C PHE A 246 -9.32 33.70 -22.64
N GLU A 247 -9.34 34.66 -21.71
CA GLU A 247 -10.42 35.65 -21.62
C GLU A 247 -10.49 36.52 -22.86
N ILE A 248 -9.34 37.03 -23.35
CA ILE A 248 -9.27 37.81 -24.58
C ILE A 248 -9.79 36.98 -25.77
N LEU A 249 -9.35 35.74 -25.94
CA LEU A 249 -9.81 34.87 -27.02
C LEU A 249 -11.32 34.57 -26.91
N SER A 250 -11.82 34.37 -25.69
CA SER A 250 -13.25 34.20 -25.46
C SER A 250 -14.04 35.45 -25.82
N GLN A 251 -13.56 36.63 -25.42
CA GLN A 251 -14.17 37.91 -25.77
C GLN A 251 -14.05 38.25 -27.27
N CYS A 252 -12.99 37.81 -27.94
CA CYS A 252 -12.89 37.91 -29.39
C CYS A 252 -14.06 37.23 -30.12
N LEU A 253 -14.49 36.04 -29.64
CA LEU A 253 -15.67 35.36 -30.18
C LEU A 253 -16.94 36.22 -30.01
N THR A 254 -17.13 36.81 -28.83
CA THR A 254 -18.25 37.71 -28.56
C THR A 254 -18.18 38.97 -29.42
N ILE A 255 -17.00 39.59 -29.60
CA ILE A 255 -16.79 40.77 -30.45
C ILE A 255 -17.08 40.44 -31.92
N ILE A 256 -16.58 39.29 -32.41
CA ILE A 256 -16.86 38.81 -33.77
C ILE A 256 -18.38 38.65 -33.96
N LEU A 257 -19.05 38.00 -32.98
CA LEU A 257 -20.50 37.84 -33.01
C LEU A 257 -21.21 39.20 -33.07
N MET A 258 -20.82 40.17 -32.24
CA MET A 258 -21.49 41.48 -32.19
C MET A 258 -21.27 42.27 -33.48
N ILE A 259 -20.03 42.31 -34.02
CA ILE A 259 -19.72 43.05 -35.22
C ILE A 259 -20.31 42.35 -36.46
N MET A 260 -19.93 41.12 -36.72
CA MET A 260 -20.36 40.42 -37.94
C MET A 260 -21.84 40.05 -37.88
N GLY A 261 -22.32 39.59 -36.71
CA GLY A 261 -23.75 39.31 -36.48
C GLY A 261 -24.61 40.58 -36.63
N GLY A 262 -24.13 41.70 -36.10
CA GLY A 262 -24.80 43.01 -36.26
C GLY A 262 -24.94 43.42 -37.73
N PHE A 263 -23.86 43.31 -38.54
CA PHE A 263 -23.94 43.54 -39.98
C PHE A 263 -24.91 42.57 -40.67
N MET A 264 -24.86 41.27 -40.33
CA MET A 264 -25.76 40.26 -40.90
C MET A 264 -27.22 40.50 -40.53
N VAL A 265 -27.50 41.05 -39.35
CA VAL A 265 -28.87 41.45 -38.95
C VAL A 265 -29.34 42.65 -39.76
N ILE A 266 -28.49 43.69 -39.98
CA ILE A 266 -28.79 44.85 -40.81
C ILE A 266 -29.07 44.43 -42.25
N ASP A 267 -28.27 43.51 -42.79
CA ASP A 267 -28.42 42.96 -44.15
C ASP A 267 -29.59 41.95 -44.29
N GLY A 268 -30.27 41.60 -43.19
CA GLY A 268 -31.39 40.65 -43.17
C GLY A 268 -30.98 39.17 -43.33
N GLU A 269 -29.68 38.87 -43.23
CA GLU A 269 -29.16 37.49 -43.30
C GLU A 269 -29.34 36.70 -41.99
N MET A 270 -29.64 37.38 -40.86
CA MET A 270 -29.76 36.80 -39.53
C MET A 270 -30.73 37.62 -38.68
N THR A 271 -31.45 36.97 -37.73
CA THR A 271 -32.31 37.68 -36.76
C THR A 271 -31.51 38.04 -35.49
N ILE A 272 -32.05 38.97 -34.67
CA ILE A 272 -31.47 39.28 -33.36
C ILE A 272 -31.54 38.06 -32.43
N GLY A 273 -32.62 37.25 -32.48
CA GLY A 273 -32.75 36.02 -31.72
C GLY A 273 -31.72 34.98 -32.12
N ASN A 274 -31.38 34.86 -33.42
CA ASN A 274 -30.30 34.02 -33.86
C ASN A 274 -28.94 34.44 -33.28
N MET A 275 -28.69 35.73 -33.15
CA MET A 275 -27.47 36.29 -32.52
C MET A 275 -27.41 35.95 -31.03
N VAL A 276 -28.56 36.03 -30.31
CA VAL A 276 -28.67 35.61 -28.92
C VAL A 276 -28.44 34.10 -28.75
N THR A 277 -29.00 33.30 -29.67
CA THR A 277 -28.81 31.83 -29.71
C THR A 277 -27.33 31.46 -29.85
N VAL A 278 -26.64 32.09 -30.84
CA VAL A 278 -25.20 31.83 -31.05
C VAL A 278 -24.39 32.26 -29.84
N ASN A 279 -24.71 33.41 -29.21
CA ASN A 279 -24.04 33.85 -27.98
C ASN A 279 -24.14 32.81 -26.88
N GLY A 280 -25.30 32.15 -26.75
CA GLY A 280 -25.50 31.04 -25.80
C GLY A 280 -24.61 29.80 -26.07
N TYR A 281 -24.17 29.60 -27.31
CA TYR A 281 -23.27 28.52 -27.69
C TYR A 281 -21.77 28.81 -27.53
N LEU A 282 -21.35 30.09 -27.38
CA LEU A 282 -19.93 30.48 -27.33
C LEU A 282 -19.14 29.80 -26.24
N TRP A 283 -19.71 29.68 -25.02
CA TRP A 283 -19.02 29.02 -23.93
C TRP A 283 -18.85 27.52 -24.17
N MET A 284 -19.77 26.90 -24.96
CA MET A 284 -19.71 25.49 -25.33
C MET A 284 -18.56 25.19 -26.29
N LEU A 285 -18.10 26.18 -27.07
CA LEU A 285 -16.90 26.05 -27.88
C LEU A 285 -15.61 26.21 -27.07
N ASN A 286 -15.59 27.14 -26.13
CA ASN A 286 -14.38 27.48 -25.37
C ASN A 286 -14.09 26.52 -24.21
N SER A 287 -15.11 26.13 -23.47
CA SER A 287 -14.96 25.32 -22.25
C SER A 287 -14.22 24.00 -22.49
N PRO A 288 -14.57 23.18 -23.50
CA PRO A 288 -13.88 21.91 -23.75
C PRO A 288 -12.39 22.05 -24.06
N LEU A 289 -12.01 23.09 -24.79
CA LEU A 289 -10.61 23.37 -25.15
C LEU A 289 -9.77 23.73 -23.91
N ARG A 290 -10.34 24.51 -22.99
CA ARG A 290 -9.69 24.83 -21.70
C ARG A 290 -9.52 23.62 -20.80
N GLN A 291 -10.46 22.68 -20.85
CA GLN A 291 -10.47 21.49 -19.99
C GLN A 291 -9.64 20.33 -20.55
N ALA A 292 -9.28 20.35 -21.85
CA ALA A 292 -8.50 19.31 -22.49
C ALA A 292 -7.18 18.99 -21.75
N GLY A 293 -6.53 20.01 -21.19
CA GLY A 293 -5.30 19.84 -20.41
C GLY A 293 -5.49 18.98 -19.16
N TRP A 294 -6.61 19.15 -18.45
CA TRP A 294 -6.96 18.37 -17.28
C TRP A 294 -7.25 16.91 -17.62
N ILE A 295 -8.04 16.69 -18.65
CA ILE A 295 -8.40 15.35 -19.16
C ILE A 295 -7.13 14.56 -19.48
N ILE A 296 -6.16 15.17 -20.18
CA ILE A 296 -4.90 14.52 -20.54
C ILE A 296 -4.08 14.20 -19.31
N ASN A 297 -4.03 15.09 -18.32
CA ASN A 297 -3.30 14.85 -17.07
C ASN A 297 -3.91 13.69 -16.27
N ASP A 298 -5.23 13.67 -16.13
CA ASP A 298 -5.95 12.60 -15.43
C ASP A 298 -5.80 11.24 -16.14
N LEU A 299 -5.81 11.24 -17.48
CA LEU A 299 -5.52 10.03 -18.25
C LEU A 299 -4.09 9.52 -18.00
N GLN A 300 -3.09 10.39 -17.96
CA GLN A 300 -1.71 10.01 -17.65
C GLN A 300 -1.58 9.46 -16.22
N ARG A 301 -2.24 10.10 -15.25
CA ARG A 301 -2.30 9.63 -13.87
C ARG A 301 -2.91 8.24 -13.78
N PHE A 302 -4.03 8.01 -14.46
CA PHE A 302 -4.65 6.69 -14.56
C PHE A 302 -3.73 5.64 -15.18
N LEU A 303 -3.09 5.94 -16.32
CA LEU A 303 -2.21 4.99 -17.00
C LEU A 303 -1.02 4.58 -16.13
N THR A 304 -0.45 5.52 -15.39
CA THR A 304 0.64 5.24 -14.45
C THR A 304 0.15 4.39 -13.26
N ALA A 305 -1.01 4.71 -12.70
CA ALA A 305 -1.59 3.98 -11.57
C ALA A 305 -1.93 2.53 -11.95
N ILE A 306 -2.61 2.33 -13.09
CA ILE A 306 -3.01 0.99 -13.53
C ILE A 306 -1.81 0.09 -13.87
N GLU A 307 -0.73 0.66 -14.39
CA GLU A 307 0.52 -0.08 -14.65
C GLU A 307 1.15 -0.57 -13.35
N LYS A 308 1.19 0.29 -12.30
CA LYS A 308 1.73 -0.07 -10.98
C LYS A 308 0.89 -1.17 -10.31
N ILE A 309 -0.44 -1.06 -10.35
CA ILE A 309 -1.34 -2.08 -9.81
C ILE A 309 -1.17 -3.39 -10.56
N TYR A 310 -1.11 -3.34 -11.90
CA TYR A 310 -0.94 -4.51 -12.75
C TYR A 310 0.36 -5.26 -12.46
N LYS A 311 1.46 -4.56 -12.17
CA LYS A 311 2.73 -5.19 -11.77
C LYS A 311 2.58 -6.05 -10.52
N VAL A 312 1.87 -5.56 -9.49
CA VAL A 312 1.60 -6.37 -8.29
C VAL A 312 0.79 -7.61 -8.64
N TYR A 313 -0.25 -7.41 -9.45
CA TYR A 313 -1.16 -8.48 -9.83
C TYR A 313 -0.48 -9.59 -10.65
N THR A 314 0.46 -9.24 -11.53
CA THR A 314 1.15 -10.18 -12.42
C THR A 314 2.42 -10.78 -11.84
N THR A 315 2.91 -10.28 -10.70
CA THR A 315 4.04 -10.90 -10.01
C THR A 315 3.64 -12.29 -9.54
N GLU A 316 4.42 -13.29 -9.87
CA GLU A 316 4.23 -14.63 -9.35
C GLU A 316 5.15 -14.84 -8.16
N PRO A 317 4.68 -15.46 -7.06
CA PRO A 317 5.54 -15.81 -5.94
C PRO A 317 6.63 -16.79 -6.39
N ASP A 318 7.85 -16.60 -5.88
CA ASP A 318 8.97 -17.51 -6.14
C ASP A 318 8.68 -18.90 -5.56
N ILE A 319 7.97 -18.94 -4.41
CA ILE A 319 7.58 -20.18 -3.72
C ILE A 319 6.22 -20.65 -4.22
N LYS A 320 6.23 -21.68 -5.05
CA LYS A 320 5.01 -22.29 -5.62
C LYS A 320 4.59 -23.52 -4.82
N GLN A 321 3.29 -23.75 -4.73
CA GLN A 321 2.75 -25.04 -4.27
C GLN A 321 3.19 -26.13 -5.26
N PRO A 322 3.62 -27.31 -4.76
CA PRO A 322 3.99 -28.41 -5.64
C PRO A 322 2.78 -28.94 -6.41
N GLU A 323 2.98 -29.43 -7.63
CA GLU A 323 1.93 -30.07 -8.43
C GLU A 323 1.47 -31.39 -7.80
N HIS A 324 2.41 -32.12 -7.17
CA HIS A 324 2.15 -33.35 -6.43
C HIS A 324 2.41 -33.10 -4.95
N VAL A 325 1.34 -32.86 -4.20
CA VAL A 325 1.39 -32.58 -2.76
C VAL A 325 1.40 -33.91 -2.00
N VAL A 326 2.38 -34.09 -1.12
CA VAL A 326 2.32 -35.14 -0.10
C VAL A 326 1.39 -34.68 1.03
N GLU A 327 0.21 -35.26 1.09
CA GLU A 327 -0.75 -34.97 2.17
C GLU A 327 -0.37 -35.77 3.43
N LYS A 328 0.26 -35.09 4.39
CA LYS A 328 0.54 -35.62 5.71
C LYS A 328 0.01 -34.62 6.74
N ARG A 329 -1.10 -34.97 7.41
CA ARG A 329 -1.79 -34.01 8.30
C ARG A 329 -1.00 -33.65 9.55
N LYS A 330 -0.28 -34.58 10.16
CA LYS A 330 0.57 -34.34 11.33
C LYS A 330 1.99 -34.80 11.06
N LEU A 331 2.95 -33.90 11.22
CA LEU A 331 4.37 -34.19 11.11
C LEU A 331 4.88 -34.73 12.46
N LYS A 332 5.94 -35.54 12.43
CA LYS A 332 6.64 -36.00 13.64
C LYS A 332 7.67 -34.98 14.10
N GLY A 333 8.25 -34.23 13.14
CA GLY A 333 9.16 -33.13 13.42
C GLY A 333 10.65 -33.46 13.26
N SER A 334 11.03 -34.57 12.58
CA SER A 334 12.45 -34.70 12.20
C SER A 334 12.85 -33.66 11.16
N VAL A 335 14.08 -33.13 11.24
CA VAL A 335 14.58 -32.12 10.32
C VAL A 335 15.98 -32.51 9.83
N THR A 336 16.16 -32.58 8.51
CA THR A 336 17.45 -32.91 7.89
C THR A 336 17.84 -31.85 6.88
N PHE A 337 19.07 -31.37 6.97
CA PHE A 337 19.72 -30.53 5.96
C PHE A 337 20.76 -31.40 5.23
N GLU A 338 20.72 -31.42 3.91
CA GLU A 338 21.64 -32.16 3.08
C GLU A 338 22.32 -31.24 2.07
N HIS A 339 23.59 -30.94 2.29
CA HIS A 339 24.45 -30.13 1.42
C HIS A 339 23.80 -28.79 1.01
N VAL A 340 23.17 -28.11 1.96
CA VAL A 340 22.38 -26.89 1.70
C VAL A 340 23.28 -25.70 1.48
N ASN A 341 23.11 -25.06 0.31
CA ASN A 341 23.64 -23.74 0.00
C ASN A 341 22.48 -22.76 -0.22
N TYR A 342 22.61 -21.57 0.37
CA TYR A 342 21.63 -20.50 0.24
C TYR A 342 22.31 -19.18 -0.07
N TYR A 343 21.84 -18.52 -1.14
CA TYR A 343 22.36 -17.23 -1.64
C TYR A 343 21.25 -16.18 -1.62
N THR A 344 21.60 -14.96 -1.22
CA THR A 344 20.72 -13.80 -1.28
C THR A 344 21.47 -12.65 -1.96
N ASN A 345 20.93 -12.07 -3.03
CA ASN A 345 21.53 -10.93 -3.74
C ASN A 345 23.04 -11.10 -4.04
N ASP A 346 23.45 -12.25 -4.57
CA ASP A 346 24.81 -12.65 -4.89
C ASP A 346 25.72 -12.95 -3.68
N ASP A 347 25.25 -12.73 -2.44
CA ASP A 347 25.98 -13.10 -1.24
C ASP A 347 25.62 -14.52 -0.78
N THR A 348 26.64 -15.33 -0.49
CA THR A 348 26.45 -16.67 0.05
C THR A 348 26.20 -16.60 1.54
N VAL A 349 24.96 -16.88 1.96
CA VAL A 349 24.53 -16.83 3.36
C VAL A 349 24.80 -18.14 4.08
N LEU A 350 24.49 -19.29 3.44
CA LEU A 350 24.77 -20.63 3.98
C LEU A 350 25.58 -21.43 2.97
N LYS A 351 26.57 -22.19 3.48
CA LYS A 351 27.59 -22.91 2.67
C LYS A 351 27.69 -24.34 3.16
N ASP A 352 27.20 -25.29 2.35
CA ASP A 352 27.32 -26.74 2.57
C ASP A 352 26.88 -27.17 3.98
N ILE A 353 25.68 -26.74 4.39
CA ILE A 353 25.11 -27.09 5.69
C ILE A 353 24.51 -28.50 5.62
N SER A 354 24.99 -29.39 6.51
CA SER A 354 24.50 -30.76 6.63
C SER A 354 24.37 -31.16 8.11
N PHE A 355 23.15 -31.50 8.55
CA PHE A 355 22.87 -32.03 9.88
C PHE A 355 21.53 -32.75 9.90
N HIS A 356 21.32 -33.56 10.95
CA HIS A 356 20.06 -34.25 11.20
C HIS A 356 19.62 -34.05 12.64
N VAL A 357 18.32 -33.93 12.85
CA VAL A 357 17.65 -33.77 14.14
C VAL A 357 16.49 -34.77 14.20
N GLU A 358 16.47 -35.59 15.25
CA GLU A 358 15.39 -36.52 15.50
C GLU A 358 14.15 -35.81 16.09
N PRO A 359 12.94 -36.37 15.92
CA PRO A 359 11.76 -35.87 16.61
C PRO A 359 11.95 -35.80 18.13
N GLY A 360 11.49 -34.72 18.76
CA GLY A 360 11.60 -34.54 20.21
C GLY A 360 12.93 -33.98 20.71
N GLN A 361 13.92 -33.75 19.83
CA GLN A 361 15.19 -33.15 20.23
C GLN A 361 15.13 -31.62 20.34
N THR A 362 15.84 -31.10 21.32
CA THR A 362 16.12 -29.66 21.45
C THR A 362 17.45 -29.33 20.80
N VAL A 363 17.46 -28.40 19.84
CA VAL A 363 18.63 -27.95 19.10
C VAL A 363 18.93 -26.50 19.40
N GLY A 364 20.11 -26.23 19.95
CA GLY A 364 20.64 -24.88 20.14
C GLY A 364 21.40 -24.41 18.90
N ILE A 365 21.19 -23.19 18.45
CA ILE A 365 21.93 -22.58 17.34
C ILE A 365 22.64 -21.32 17.85
N ILE A 366 23.97 -21.28 17.75
CA ILE A 366 24.80 -20.16 18.19
C ILE A 366 25.79 -19.76 17.09
N GLY A 367 26.20 -18.50 17.10
CA GLY A 367 27.19 -17.95 16.17
C GLY A 367 27.15 -16.43 16.16
N ALA A 368 28.12 -15.79 15.52
CA ALA A 368 28.18 -14.34 15.37
C ALA A 368 26.95 -13.76 14.65
N THR A 369 26.68 -12.47 14.83
CA THR A 369 25.65 -11.77 14.03
C THR A 369 26.03 -11.88 12.54
N GLY A 370 25.04 -12.20 11.69
CA GLY A 370 25.29 -12.42 10.26
C GLY A 370 25.81 -13.82 9.88
N SER A 371 25.98 -14.75 10.83
CA SER A 371 26.46 -16.11 10.52
C SER A 371 25.43 -17.02 9.82
N GLY A 372 24.18 -16.57 9.61
CA GLY A 372 23.14 -17.32 8.89
C GLY A 372 22.14 -18.05 9.78
N LYS A 373 22.10 -17.82 11.11
CA LYS A 373 21.20 -18.50 12.06
C LYS A 373 19.72 -18.35 11.69
N SER A 374 19.23 -17.12 11.50
CA SER A 374 17.83 -16.85 11.13
C SER A 374 17.53 -17.36 9.72
N SER A 375 18.50 -17.36 8.80
CA SER A 375 18.33 -17.94 7.47
C SER A 375 18.10 -19.44 7.53
N LEU A 376 18.79 -20.15 8.42
CA LEU A 376 18.63 -21.59 8.60
C LEU A 376 17.19 -21.93 9.01
N ILE A 377 16.63 -21.26 10.02
CA ILE A 377 15.26 -21.52 10.46
C ILE A 377 14.22 -21.09 9.41
N ASN A 378 14.49 -20.01 8.64
CA ASN A 378 13.61 -19.57 7.58
C ASN A 378 13.49 -20.62 6.46
N LEU A 379 14.55 -21.41 6.21
CA LEU A 379 14.50 -22.52 5.26
C LEU A 379 13.68 -23.70 5.78
N ILE A 380 13.65 -23.98 7.10
CA ILE A 380 12.77 -24.99 7.71
C ILE A 380 11.30 -24.61 7.48
N CYS A 381 10.95 -23.32 7.67
CA CYS A 381 9.61 -22.79 7.42
C CYS A 381 9.27 -22.65 5.93
N ARG A 382 10.22 -22.92 5.05
CA ARG A 382 10.15 -22.65 3.62
C ARG A 382 9.66 -21.22 3.35
N PHE A 383 10.24 -20.23 4.04
CA PHE A 383 10.08 -18.82 3.69
C PHE A 383 10.90 -18.46 2.47
N TYR A 384 11.94 -19.24 2.22
CA TYR A 384 12.80 -19.23 1.03
C TYR A 384 13.08 -20.67 0.62
N ASP A 385 13.32 -20.91 -0.66
CA ASP A 385 13.81 -22.19 -1.17
C ASP A 385 15.34 -22.19 -1.23
N VAL A 386 15.96 -23.35 -1.04
CA VAL A 386 17.40 -23.52 -1.15
C VAL A 386 17.87 -23.45 -2.60
N ASN A 387 19.06 -22.89 -2.82
CA ASN A 387 19.65 -22.83 -4.15
C ASN A 387 20.30 -24.17 -4.55
N GLN A 388 20.90 -24.89 -3.57
CA GLN A 388 21.47 -26.21 -3.77
C GLN A 388 21.22 -27.06 -2.52
N GLY A 389 21.17 -28.37 -2.68
CA GLY A 389 20.85 -29.30 -1.62
C GLY A 389 19.35 -29.39 -1.36
N ARG A 390 18.99 -29.89 -0.18
CA ARG A 390 17.59 -30.07 0.24
C ARG A 390 17.42 -29.96 1.75
N VAL A 391 16.25 -29.47 2.14
CA VAL A 391 15.76 -29.49 3.53
C VAL A 391 14.61 -30.46 3.58
N LEU A 392 14.71 -31.45 4.48
CA LEU A 392 13.70 -32.47 4.65
C LEU A 392 13.04 -32.29 6.01
N VAL A 393 11.73 -32.48 6.06
CA VAL A 393 10.96 -32.65 7.30
C VAL A 393 10.24 -33.99 7.21
N ASP A 394 10.49 -34.87 8.19
CA ASP A 394 10.04 -36.27 8.19
C ASP A 394 10.43 -37.01 6.88
N ASP A 395 11.68 -36.85 6.45
CA ASP A 395 12.25 -37.41 5.21
C ASP A 395 11.60 -36.92 3.92
N ILE A 396 10.72 -35.92 3.99
CA ILE A 396 10.06 -35.32 2.84
C ILE A 396 10.67 -33.95 2.58
N ASP A 397 11.12 -33.69 1.34
CA ASP A 397 11.60 -32.37 0.94
C ASP A 397 10.51 -31.31 1.17
N VAL A 398 10.84 -30.23 1.85
CA VAL A 398 9.90 -29.15 2.16
C VAL A 398 9.25 -28.55 0.90
N ARG A 399 9.90 -28.68 -0.26
CA ARG A 399 9.36 -28.25 -1.55
C ARG A 399 8.19 -29.12 -2.03
N ASN A 400 8.10 -30.35 -1.55
CA ASN A 400 7.05 -31.32 -1.89
C ASN A 400 5.91 -31.36 -0.86
N LEU A 401 6.06 -30.65 0.28
CA LEU A 401 5.02 -30.51 1.30
C LEU A 401 4.07 -29.36 0.98
N ASN A 402 2.80 -29.55 1.32
CA ASN A 402 1.85 -28.45 1.33
C ASN A 402 2.30 -27.38 2.33
N LEU A 403 2.34 -26.10 1.92
CA LEU A 403 2.77 -25.00 2.79
C LEU A 403 1.89 -24.84 4.03
N GLN A 404 0.59 -25.10 3.92
CA GLN A 404 -0.32 -25.05 5.06
C GLN A 404 0.00 -26.18 6.05
N THR A 405 0.26 -27.39 5.54
CA THR A 405 0.68 -28.52 6.38
C THR A 405 2.04 -28.25 7.04
N LEU A 406 3.04 -27.85 6.27
CA LEU A 406 4.38 -27.57 6.81
C LEU A 406 4.30 -26.47 7.87
N ARG A 407 3.81 -25.29 7.51
CA ARG A 407 3.72 -24.15 8.42
C ARG A 407 2.69 -24.37 9.54
N GLY A 408 1.65 -25.16 9.30
CA GLY A 408 0.67 -25.57 10.31
C GLY A 408 1.30 -26.37 11.45
N ASN A 409 2.30 -27.19 11.17
CA ASN A 409 3.04 -27.98 12.15
C ASN A 409 4.30 -27.29 12.72
N ILE A 410 4.54 -26.01 12.37
CA ILE A 410 5.65 -25.20 12.90
C ILE A 410 5.08 -24.03 13.70
N GLY A 411 5.45 -23.92 14.96
CA GLY A 411 5.25 -22.73 15.80
C GLY A 411 6.53 -21.91 15.82
N ILE A 412 6.46 -20.64 15.44
CA ILE A 412 7.62 -19.75 15.45
C ILE A 412 7.39 -18.53 16.32
N ALA A 413 8.31 -18.26 17.22
CA ALA A 413 8.42 -16.98 17.91
C ALA A 413 9.67 -16.24 17.36
N MET A 414 9.44 -15.13 16.70
CA MET A 414 10.46 -14.37 15.98
C MET A 414 11.16 -13.37 16.89
N GLN A 415 12.39 -12.98 16.56
CA GLN A 415 13.17 -11.96 17.25
C GLN A 415 12.44 -10.60 17.27
N ASP A 416 11.95 -10.15 16.11
CA ASP A 416 11.13 -8.96 16.00
C ASP A 416 9.65 -9.33 16.19
N VAL A 417 9.16 -9.14 17.41
CA VAL A 417 7.78 -9.50 17.77
C VAL A 417 6.79 -8.50 17.18
N PHE A 418 5.89 -9.01 16.34
CA PHE A 418 4.76 -8.24 15.83
C PHE A 418 3.46 -8.66 16.53
N LEU A 419 2.80 -7.69 17.19
CA LEU A 419 1.47 -7.85 17.78
C LEU A 419 0.48 -6.99 17.00
N PHE A 420 -0.68 -7.58 16.72
CA PHE A 420 -1.78 -6.89 16.05
C PHE A 420 -2.49 -5.95 17.02
N SER A 421 -3.13 -4.92 16.50
CA SER A 421 -4.03 -4.05 17.26
C SER A 421 -5.32 -4.82 17.55
N ASP A 422 -5.28 -5.62 18.61
CA ASP A 422 -6.31 -6.54 19.05
C ASP A 422 -6.16 -6.80 20.55
N THR A 423 -7.05 -7.57 21.16
CA THR A 423 -6.91 -8.04 22.55
C THR A 423 -5.68 -8.91 22.72
N ILE A 424 -5.22 -9.10 23.95
CA ILE A 424 -4.14 -10.05 24.25
C ILE A 424 -4.60 -11.48 23.91
N GLU A 425 -5.84 -11.82 24.23
CA GLU A 425 -6.44 -13.09 23.83
C GLU A 425 -6.38 -13.28 22.31
N GLY A 426 -6.87 -12.31 21.52
CA GLY A 426 -6.85 -12.36 20.06
C GLY A 426 -5.45 -12.51 19.48
N ASN A 427 -4.45 -11.85 20.10
CA ASN A 427 -3.05 -11.98 19.71
C ASN A 427 -2.50 -13.39 19.98
N ILE A 428 -2.85 -14.03 21.08
CA ILE A 428 -2.44 -15.41 21.38
C ILE A 428 -3.21 -16.40 20.50
N ALA A 429 -4.54 -16.25 20.40
CA ALA A 429 -5.44 -17.07 19.60
C ALA A 429 -5.14 -17.01 18.09
N TYR A 430 -4.37 -16.02 17.62
CA TYR A 430 -3.94 -15.95 16.21
C TYR A 430 -3.21 -17.20 15.72
N GLY A 431 -2.56 -17.95 16.63
CA GLY A 431 -1.92 -19.24 16.31
C GLY A 431 -2.92 -20.36 15.98
N ASN A 432 -4.10 -20.32 16.59
CA ASN A 432 -5.23 -21.24 16.37
C ASN A 432 -6.53 -20.52 16.70
N PRO A 433 -7.23 -19.90 15.72
CA PRO A 433 -8.43 -19.09 15.97
C PRO A 433 -9.63 -19.89 16.52
N ASP A 434 -9.63 -21.22 16.36
CA ASP A 434 -10.71 -22.10 16.82
C ASP A 434 -10.48 -22.63 18.25
N CYS A 435 -9.49 -22.06 18.98
CA CYS A 435 -9.17 -22.50 20.34
C CYS A 435 -10.19 -22.02 21.38
N THR A 436 -10.24 -22.73 22.52
CA THR A 436 -11.00 -22.26 23.69
C THR A 436 -10.17 -21.30 24.52
N PHE A 437 -10.82 -20.50 25.36
CA PHE A 437 -10.14 -19.57 26.26
C PHE A 437 -9.21 -20.30 27.25
N GLU A 438 -9.60 -21.50 27.72
CA GLU A 438 -8.76 -22.33 28.59
C GLU A 438 -7.45 -22.74 27.90
N GLN A 439 -7.50 -23.01 26.61
CA GLN A 439 -6.30 -23.32 25.81
C GLN A 439 -5.39 -22.07 25.67
N VAL A 440 -5.97 -20.89 25.49
CA VAL A 440 -5.24 -19.62 25.49
C VAL A 440 -4.52 -19.40 26.83
N GLN A 441 -5.24 -19.59 27.94
CA GLN A 441 -4.65 -19.47 29.28
C GLN A 441 -3.56 -20.52 29.53
N ALA A 442 -3.74 -21.75 29.08
CA ALA A 442 -2.74 -22.81 29.23
C ALA A 442 -1.45 -22.43 28.46
N ALA A 443 -1.57 -21.96 27.23
CA ALA A 443 -0.42 -21.49 26.45
C ALA A 443 0.27 -20.28 27.09
N ALA A 444 -0.51 -19.33 27.64
CA ALA A 444 0.01 -18.17 28.36
C ALA A 444 0.77 -18.57 29.64
N LYS A 445 0.30 -19.59 30.37
CA LYS A 445 1.00 -20.14 31.56
C LYS A 445 2.34 -20.75 31.18
N ILE A 446 2.40 -21.54 30.11
CA ILE A 446 3.65 -22.14 29.62
C ILE A 446 4.65 -21.06 29.23
N ALA A 447 4.17 -19.98 28.60
CA ALA A 447 4.99 -18.83 28.24
C ALA A 447 5.28 -17.88 29.42
N ASN A 448 4.89 -18.23 30.64
CA ASN A 448 4.97 -17.37 31.82
C ASN A 448 4.36 -15.97 31.62
N ALA A 449 3.24 -15.91 30.88
CA ALA A 449 2.55 -14.66 30.52
C ALA A 449 1.27 -14.44 31.35
N ASP A 450 0.64 -15.50 31.87
CA ASP A 450 -0.67 -15.45 32.54
C ASP A 450 -0.72 -14.47 33.73
N GLU A 451 0.34 -14.41 34.53
CA GLU A 451 0.41 -13.55 35.72
C GLU A 451 0.31 -12.07 35.36
N PHE A 452 1.21 -11.58 34.50
CA PHE A 452 1.18 -10.16 34.13
C PHE A 452 -0.06 -9.78 33.30
N ILE A 453 -0.63 -10.74 32.52
CA ILE A 453 -1.86 -10.49 31.78
C ILE A 453 -3.03 -10.26 32.74
N ARG A 454 -3.15 -11.04 33.79
CA ARG A 454 -4.22 -10.89 34.81
C ARG A 454 -4.07 -9.61 35.64
N GLU A 455 -2.88 -9.06 35.77
CA GLU A 455 -2.62 -7.79 36.44
C GLU A 455 -3.02 -6.58 35.58
N MET A 456 -3.27 -6.75 34.29
CA MET A 456 -3.74 -5.67 33.42
C MET A 456 -5.21 -5.32 33.72
N PRO A 457 -5.63 -4.06 33.48
CA PRO A 457 -6.97 -3.59 33.84
C PRO A 457 -8.12 -4.43 33.29
N GLU A 458 -7.99 -4.95 32.07
CA GLU A 458 -9.00 -5.81 31.40
C GLU A 458 -8.49 -7.24 31.21
N GLY A 459 -7.37 -7.61 31.85
CA GLY A 459 -6.80 -8.97 31.72
C GLY A 459 -6.54 -9.35 30.26
N TYR A 460 -7.07 -10.50 29.84
CA TYR A 460 -6.93 -11.00 28.48
C TYR A 460 -7.67 -10.17 27.43
N ASP A 461 -8.70 -9.41 27.81
CA ASP A 461 -9.45 -8.51 26.93
C ASP A 461 -8.73 -7.16 26.72
N THR A 462 -7.58 -6.93 27.38
CA THR A 462 -6.81 -5.72 27.21
C THR A 462 -6.41 -5.54 25.76
N ILE A 463 -6.84 -4.41 25.15
CA ILE A 463 -6.51 -4.05 23.77
C ILE A 463 -5.07 -3.54 23.72
N ILE A 464 -4.27 -4.15 22.86
CA ILE A 464 -2.88 -3.76 22.60
C ILE A 464 -2.85 -2.83 21.39
N GLY A 465 -2.15 -1.70 21.52
CA GLY A 465 -1.92 -0.80 20.39
C GLY A 465 -1.03 -1.43 19.30
N GLU A 466 -0.93 -0.74 18.16
CA GLU A 466 -0.12 -1.17 17.02
C GLU A 466 1.30 -1.54 17.46
N ARG A 467 1.78 -2.72 17.02
CA ARG A 467 3.08 -3.28 17.39
C ARG A 467 3.29 -3.46 18.90
N GLY A 468 2.20 -3.61 19.64
CA GLY A 468 2.27 -3.85 21.10
C GLY A 468 2.65 -2.61 21.91
N VAL A 469 2.23 -1.41 21.48
CA VAL A 469 2.42 -0.18 22.28
C VAL A 469 1.77 -0.39 23.65
N GLY A 470 2.50 -0.05 24.71
CA GLY A 470 2.08 -0.25 26.11
C GLY A 470 2.68 -1.48 26.79
N LEU A 471 3.28 -2.43 26.04
CA LEU A 471 3.95 -3.60 26.58
C LEU A 471 5.47 -3.46 26.62
N SER A 472 6.11 -4.03 27.64
CA SER A 472 7.58 -4.19 27.67
C SER A 472 8.04 -5.21 26.60
N GLY A 473 9.33 -5.16 26.21
CA GLY A 473 9.90 -6.12 25.26
C GLY A 473 9.71 -7.58 25.69
N GLY A 474 9.95 -7.89 26.96
CA GLY A 474 9.77 -9.23 27.50
C GLY A 474 8.30 -9.68 27.53
N GLN A 475 7.34 -8.78 27.79
CA GLN A 475 5.91 -9.10 27.70
C GLN A 475 5.50 -9.44 26.27
N LYS A 476 5.97 -8.68 25.28
CA LYS A 476 5.72 -8.98 23.86
C LYS A 476 6.28 -10.34 23.45
N GLN A 477 7.52 -10.64 23.88
CA GLN A 477 8.15 -11.93 23.60
C GLN A 477 7.35 -13.09 24.19
N ARG A 478 6.87 -12.97 25.44
CA ARG A 478 6.05 -14.00 26.10
C ARG A 478 4.69 -14.21 25.41
N ILE A 479 4.03 -13.15 24.96
CA ILE A 479 2.78 -13.26 24.17
C ILE A 479 3.06 -13.96 22.82
N SER A 480 4.15 -13.62 22.14
CA SER A 480 4.55 -14.27 20.89
C SER A 480 4.87 -15.76 21.09
N LEU A 481 5.50 -16.10 22.21
CA LEU A 481 5.76 -17.49 22.59
C LEU A 481 4.47 -18.24 22.86
N ALA A 482 3.53 -17.67 23.63
CA ALA A 482 2.20 -18.26 23.87
C ALA A 482 1.45 -18.53 22.56
N ARG A 483 1.49 -17.59 21.60
CA ARG A 483 0.95 -17.74 20.23
C ARG A 483 1.56 -18.96 19.51
N ALA A 484 2.88 -19.13 19.59
CA ALA A 484 3.58 -20.24 18.95
C ALA A 484 3.24 -21.59 19.58
N ILE A 485 3.08 -21.63 20.91
CA ILE A 485 2.75 -22.84 21.69
C ILE A 485 1.29 -23.26 21.46
N LEU A 486 0.36 -22.29 21.45
CA LEU A 486 -1.08 -22.55 21.29
C LEU A 486 -1.41 -23.32 20.01
N LYS A 487 -0.61 -23.16 19.00
CA LYS A 487 -0.75 -23.84 17.70
C LYS A 487 -0.60 -25.37 17.80
N ASP A 488 -0.10 -25.90 18.90
CA ASP A 488 0.23 -27.32 19.13
C ASP A 488 1.13 -27.92 18.01
N PRO A 489 2.26 -27.27 17.69
CA PRO A 489 3.10 -27.67 16.56
C PRO A 489 4.01 -28.85 16.92
N SER A 490 4.43 -29.63 15.88
CA SER A 490 5.46 -30.66 16.02
C SER A 490 6.88 -30.08 16.09
N ILE A 491 7.08 -28.87 15.53
CA ILE A 491 8.36 -28.16 15.55
C ILE A 491 8.13 -26.77 16.16
N ILE A 492 8.90 -26.40 17.17
CA ILE A 492 8.91 -25.07 17.78
C ILE A 492 10.23 -24.39 17.41
N ILE A 493 10.15 -23.15 16.93
CA ILE A 493 11.31 -22.32 16.61
C ILE A 493 11.27 -21.07 17.47
N LEU A 494 12.35 -20.86 18.22
CA LEU A 494 12.55 -19.73 19.12
C LEU A 494 13.75 -18.91 18.62
N ASP A 495 13.48 -17.77 17.97
CA ASP A 495 14.54 -16.87 17.45
C ASP A 495 14.77 -15.73 18.46
N ASP A 496 15.78 -15.90 19.30
CA ASP A 496 16.22 -14.92 20.35
C ASP A 496 15.07 -14.40 21.23
N THR A 497 14.15 -15.30 21.58
CA THR A 497 12.90 -14.96 22.29
C THR A 497 13.08 -14.64 23.76
N THR A 498 14.28 -14.79 24.30
CA THR A 498 14.59 -14.58 25.74
C THR A 498 15.54 -13.41 25.99
N SER A 499 16.00 -12.71 24.94
CA SER A 499 17.00 -11.63 25.09
C SER A 499 16.52 -10.43 25.90
N ALA A 500 15.22 -10.12 25.86
CA ALA A 500 14.60 -9.03 26.63
C ALA A 500 13.94 -9.50 27.94
N ILE A 501 14.15 -10.78 28.33
CA ILE A 501 13.57 -11.41 29.52
C ILE A 501 14.69 -11.52 30.58
N ASP A 502 14.35 -11.37 31.85
CA ASP A 502 15.26 -11.61 32.98
C ASP A 502 15.57 -13.11 33.12
N MET A 503 16.70 -13.43 33.78
CA MET A 503 17.21 -14.79 33.88
C MET A 503 16.29 -15.73 34.67
N GLU A 504 15.53 -15.22 35.64
CA GLU A 504 14.61 -16.03 36.43
C GLU A 504 13.41 -16.47 35.59
N THR A 505 12.78 -15.51 34.92
CA THR A 505 11.68 -15.77 33.97
C THR A 505 12.14 -16.67 32.80
N GLU A 506 13.35 -16.47 32.25
CA GLU A 506 13.94 -17.33 31.23
C GLU A 506 14.05 -18.79 31.72
N SER A 507 14.56 -19.00 32.94
CA SER A 507 14.68 -20.33 33.53
C SER A 507 13.31 -21.01 33.72
N MET A 508 12.28 -20.26 34.15
CA MET A 508 10.91 -20.77 34.27
C MET A 508 10.37 -21.20 32.91
N ILE A 509 10.50 -20.38 31.89
CA ILE A 509 10.06 -20.69 30.52
C ILE A 509 10.77 -21.94 29.99
N GLN A 510 12.09 -22.06 30.18
CA GLN A 510 12.85 -23.23 29.74
C GLN A 510 12.39 -24.51 30.45
N ASN A 511 12.09 -24.46 31.74
CA ASN A 511 11.57 -25.61 32.50
C ASN A 511 10.18 -26.03 31.99
N GLU A 512 9.30 -25.07 31.65
CA GLU A 512 7.99 -25.40 31.08
C GLU A 512 8.12 -25.94 29.65
N LEU A 513 8.99 -25.33 28.82
CA LEU A 513 9.27 -25.83 27.47
C LEU A 513 9.85 -27.24 27.47
N LYS A 514 10.70 -27.59 28.45
CA LYS A 514 11.24 -28.93 28.60
C LYS A 514 10.15 -29.98 28.86
N LYS A 515 9.11 -29.62 29.64
CA LYS A 515 7.97 -30.55 29.90
C LYS A 515 7.16 -30.87 28.62
N ILE A 516 7.14 -29.94 27.66
CA ILE A 516 6.41 -30.12 26.39
C ILE A 516 7.31 -30.57 25.24
N SER A 517 8.65 -30.54 25.41
CA SER A 517 9.62 -30.92 24.38
C SER A 517 9.75 -32.41 24.13
N ASP A 518 9.35 -33.29 25.07
CA ASP A 518 9.43 -34.75 24.91
C ASP A 518 8.66 -35.26 23.66
N GLU A 519 7.68 -34.50 23.18
CA GLU A 519 6.88 -34.80 21.99
C GLU A 519 7.12 -33.84 20.80
N ARG A 520 8.02 -32.86 20.95
CA ARG A 520 8.20 -31.77 19.96
C ARG A 520 9.66 -31.45 19.73
N THR A 521 10.03 -31.22 18.47
CA THR A 521 11.37 -30.76 18.13
C THR A 521 11.48 -29.26 18.37
N VAL A 522 12.50 -28.82 19.11
CA VAL A 522 12.67 -27.40 19.48
C VAL A 522 13.97 -26.87 18.92
N PHE A 523 13.91 -25.80 18.12
CA PHE A 523 15.07 -25.03 17.67
C PHE A 523 15.16 -23.73 18.44
N ILE A 524 16.30 -23.46 19.06
CA ILE A 524 16.55 -22.25 19.85
C ILE A 524 17.75 -21.51 19.24
N ILE A 525 17.51 -20.36 18.62
CA ILE A 525 18.58 -19.43 18.32
C ILE A 525 18.83 -18.59 19.55
N ALA A 526 20.04 -18.61 20.06
CA ALA A 526 20.40 -17.89 21.26
C ALA A 526 21.68 -17.08 21.12
N HIS A 527 21.68 -15.91 21.73
CA HIS A 527 22.86 -15.10 21.98
C HIS A 527 23.50 -15.42 23.36
N ARG A 528 22.73 -16.06 24.24
CA ARG A 528 23.19 -16.49 25.57
C ARG A 528 23.31 -18.00 25.59
N ILE A 529 24.43 -18.49 26.11
CA ILE A 529 24.65 -19.95 26.24
C ILE A 529 23.69 -20.57 27.26
N SER A 530 23.22 -19.80 28.27
CA SER A 530 22.21 -20.25 29.25
C SER A 530 20.98 -20.85 28.58
N SER A 531 20.54 -20.30 27.46
CA SER A 531 19.34 -20.72 26.76
C SER A 531 19.47 -22.07 26.05
N ILE A 532 20.70 -22.54 25.77
CA ILE A 532 21.00 -23.74 24.96
C ILE A 532 21.90 -24.76 25.68
N ILE A 533 22.26 -24.50 26.92
CA ILE A 533 23.20 -25.36 27.67
C ILE A 533 22.66 -26.81 27.84
N HIS A 534 21.35 -26.94 27.89
CA HIS A 534 20.65 -28.24 28.06
C HIS A 534 20.15 -28.83 26.72
N ALA A 535 20.52 -28.23 25.57
CA ALA A 535 20.12 -28.76 24.28
C ALA A 535 20.80 -30.11 23.98
N ASP A 536 20.04 -31.04 23.38
CA ASP A 536 20.54 -32.34 22.94
C ASP A 536 21.62 -32.22 21.90
N GLN A 537 21.53 -31.16 21.09
CA GLN A 537 22.49 -30.85 20.07
C GLN A 537 22.67 -29.32 19.96
N ILE A 538 23.91 -28.87 19.87
CA ILE A 538 24.26 -27.48 19.63
C ILE A 538 24.97 -27.38 18.28
N LEU A 539 24.48 -26.48 17.42
CA LEU A 539 25.03 -26.15 16.12
C LEU A 539 25.72 -24.78 16.21
N VAL A 540 27.01 -24.75 15.90
CA VAL A 540 27.79 -23.50 15.87
C VAL A 540 27.99 -23.05 14.44
N LEU A 541 27.43 -21.90 14.10
CA LEU A 541 27.52 -21.30 12.78
C LEU A 541 28.57 -20.18 12.78
N ASP A 542 29.47 -20.22 11.81
CA ASP A 542 30.41 -19.15 11.53
C ASP A 542 30.53 -18.92 10.03
N ASN A 543 30.39 -17.66 9.58
CA ASN A 543 30.49 -17.25 8.16
C ASN A 543 29.68 -18.15 7.19
N GLY A 544 28.48 -18.55 7.62
CA GLY A 544 27.56 -19.39 6.84
C GLY A 544 27.92 -20.88 6.82
N ARG A 545 28.85 -21.34 7.63
CA ARG A 545 29.25 -22.75 7.74
C ARG A 545 28.94 -23.32 9.11
N LEU A 546 28.60 -24.58 9.17
CA LEU A 546 28.51 -25.33 10.42
C LEU A 546 29.93 -25.75 10.85
N VAL A 547 30.51 -25.04 11.83
CA VAL A 547 31.92 -25.26 12.24
C VAL A 547 32.04 -26.25 13.39
N GLU A 548 31.06 -26.29 14.30
CA GLU A 548 31.06 -27.23 15.42
C GLU A 548 29.65 -27.80 15.63
N ARG A 549 29.58 -29.06 16.06
CA ARG A 549 28.35 -29.76 16.40
C ARG A 549 28.61 -30.71 17.56
N GLY A 550 27.68 -30.75 18.54
CA GLY A 550 27.76 -31.66 19.68
C GLY A 550 26.91 -31.20 20.85
N THR A 551 26.99 -31.90 21.98
CA THR A 551 26.42 -31.45 23.25
C THR A 551 27.27 -30.38 23.91
N HIS A 552 26.75 -29.70 24.93
CA HIS A 552 27.50 -28.70 25.71
C HIS A 552 28.87 -29.22 26.17
N GLU A 553 28.90 -30.43 26.78
CA GLU A 553 30.11 -31.04 27.30
C GLU A 553 31.13 -31.36 26.20
N GLN A 554 30.65 -31.91 25.07
CA GLN A 554 31.49 -32.23 23.90
C GLN A 554 32.14 -30.98 23.30
N LEU A 555 31.36 -29.89 23.21
CA LEU A 555 31.85 -28.64 22.62
C LEU A 555 32.82 -27.90 23.56
N LEU A 556 32.62 -27.96 24.86
CA LEU A 556 33.60 -27.47 25.83
C LEU A 556 34.94 -28.22 25.73
N ALA A 557 34.89 -29.56 25.60
CA ALA A 557 36.06 -30.37 25.49
C ALA A 557 36.87 -30.11 24.21
N LYS A 558 36.19 -29.71 23.11
CA LYS A 558 36.84 -29.34 21.82
C LYS A 558 37.66 -28.05 21.89
N LYS A 559 37.44 -27.18 22.91
CA LYS A 559 38.11 -25.89 23.09
C LYS A 559 38.05 -24.97 21.84
N GLY A 560 36.99 -25.05 21.08
CA GLY A 560 36.73 -24.27 19.86
C GLY A 560 35.99 -22.97 20.11
N TYR A 561 35.25 -22.53 19.09
CA TYR A 561 34.43 -21.29 19.15
C TYR A 561 33.45 -21.29 20.29
N TYR A 562 32.67 -22.39 20.48
CA TYR A 562 31.72 -22.52 21.55
C TYR A 562 32.35 -22.35 22.93
N SER A 563 33.47 -23.03 23.17
CA SER A 563 34.20 -22.94 24.44
C SER A 563 34.69 -21.51 24.70
N THR A 564 35.15 -20.82 23.65
CA THR A 564 35.61 -19.42 23.77
C THR A 564 34.43 -18.52 24.17
N VAL A 565 33.27 -18.62 23.51
CA VAL A 565 32.08 -17.85 23.86
C VAL A 565 31.60 -18.15 25.27
N PHE A 566 31.63 -19.44 25.68
CA PHE A 566 31.27 -19.83 27.04
C PHE A 566 32.17 -19.18 28.08
N HIS A 567 33.48 -19.22 27.89
CA HIS A 567 34.43 -18.59 28.83
C HIS A 567 34.31 -17.06 28.87
N HIS A 568 33.94 -16.41 27.76
CA HIS A 568 33.66 -15.00 27.75
C HIS A 568 32.38 -14.64 28.53
N GLN A 569 31.32 -15.42 28.39
CA GLN A 569 30.04 -15.16 29.08
C GLN A 569 30.08 -15.55 30.58
N TYR A 570 30.75 -16.63 30.94
CA TYR A 570 30.78 -17.17 32.31
C TYR A 570 32.13 -16.96 33.03
N GLY A 571 33.25 -16.80 32.33
CA GLY A 571 34.58 -16.65 32.93
C GLY A 571 34.74 -15.38 33.75
N GLU A 572 34.03 -14.32 33.44
CA GLU A 572 33.96 -13.11 34.29
C GLU A 572 33.17 -13.37 35.58
N PHE A 573 32.12 -14.20 35.56
CA PHE A 573 31.33 -14.55 36.75
C PHE A 573 32.17 -15.35 37.78
N ASP A 574 33.03 -16.25 37.35
CA ASP A 574 33.93 -16.98 38.22
C ASP A 574 35.05 -16.08 38.80
N ARG A 575 35.52 -15.11 38.01
CA ARG A 575 36.42 -14.06 38.54
C ARG A 575 35.73 -13.21 39.59
N PHE A 576 34.50 -12.76 39.37
CA PHE A 576 33.76 -11.97 40.38
C PHE A 576 33.42 -12.79 41.63
N LYS A 577 33.08 -14.08 41.52
CA LYS A 577 32.90 -15.00 42.66
C LYS A 577 34.21 -15.17 43.46
N LYS A 578 35.35 -15.39 42.79
CA LYS A 578 36.65 -15.51 43.43
C LYS A 578 37.06 -14.21 44.14
N VAL A 579 36.90 -13.06 43.49
CA VAL A 579 37.20 -11.74 44.11
C VAL A 579 36.29 -11.44 45.30
N ARG A 580 35.01 -11.86 45.26
CA ARG A 580 34.08 -11.70 46.39
C ARG A 580 34.39 -12.68 47.54
N ALA A 581 34.81 -13.92 47.22
CA ALA A 581 35.22 -14.91 48.20
C ALA A 581 36.57 -14.51 48.87
N GLU A 582 37.49 -13.87 48.14
CA GLU A 582 38.74 -13.37 48.66
C GLU A 582 38.53 -12.11 49.52
N LYS A 583 37.61 -11.18 49.12
CA LYS A 583 37.24 -10.04 49.98
C LYS A 583 36.48 -10.42 51.24
N GLY A 584 35.66 -11.45 51.21
CA GLY A 584 34.95 -11.98 52.38
C GLY A 584 35.84 -12.77 53.37
N ARG A 585 37.04 -13.17 52.96
CA ARG A 585 38.05 -13.79 53.84
C ARG A 585 39.05 -12.81 54.46
N GLY A 586 39.01 -11.56 54.05
CA GLY A 586 39.89 -10.50 54.58
C GLY A 586 39.24 -9.60 55.64
N GLU A 587 37.96 -9.87 55.99
CA GLU A 587 37.21 -9.14 57.02
C GLU A 587 36.73 -10.04 58.17
N ALA A 588 37.38 -11.21 58.40
CA ALA A 588 37.12 -12.08 59.55
C ALA A 588 38.37 -12.16 60.44
#